data_7b89884dd7adb9238002636237eebeae
#
_entry.id   7b89884dd7adb9238002636237eebeae
#
_cell.length_a   1.000
_cell.length_b   1.000
_cell.length_c   1.000
_cell.angle_alpha   90.00
_cell.angle_beta   90.00
_cell.angle_gamma   90.00
#
_symmetry.space_group_name_H-M   'P 1'
#
loop_
_entity.id
_entity.type
_entity.pdbx_description
1 polymer ?
#
loop_
_entity_poly.entity_id
_entity_poly.type
_entity_poly.pdbx_seq_one_letter_code
_entity_poly.pdbx_strand_id
1 'polypeptide(L)'
;MHLKLPLSILAAVILGAGSTLAQDLTGTLKKIKDTGTITLGHRETSVPFSYYDDKQQIVGYAMDLCYLIEDAVKSELKLPKLEVKLNPVTSATRIPLIANGTVDLECGSTTNNLERQKQVSFTITHFVTSNRFMSKKAAHLNTVEDLRGKTIVSLSGTTNIKQIIEINAQKGLNLNILAAKEHAEGFLMVETGRAAAFVMDDILLYSLVAGSKSPQDYVISADALSVEPYGIMLRRDDAPFKKVVDQVMIETYRSGAINAIYDKWFLKPIPPKGINLNVPMSAAFKKVIASPTDSGDPAVY
;
A
#
# COMPACT_ATOMS: atom_id res chain seq x y z
N MET A 1 -81.47 30.74 -29.41
CA MET A 1 -80.77 29.51 -29.80
C MET A 1 -79.27 29.80 -29.66
N HIS A 2 -78.67 29.49 -28.51
CA HIS A 2 -77.25 29.81 -28.21
C HIS A 2 -76.38 28.54 -28.40
N LEU A 3 -75.50 28.63 -29.38
CA LEU A 3 -74.54 27.55 -29.71
C LEU A 3 -73.33 27.76 -28.82
N LYS A 4 -73.03 26.76 -27.96
CA LYS A 4 -71.80 26.75 -27.13
C LYS A 4 -70.77 25.89 -27.84
N LEU A 5 -69.64 26.47 -28.28
CA LEU A 5 -68.41 25.76 -28.66
C LEU A 5 -67.66 25.24 -27.44
N PRO A 6 -67.09 24.04 -27.44
CA PRO A 6 -66.17 23.58 -26.41
C PRO A 6 -64.75 24.04 -26.71
N LEU A 7 -64.12 24.60 -25.71
CA LEU A 7 -62.70 25.03 -25.69
C LEU A 7 -61.83 23.80 -25.40
N SER A 8 -61.13 23.29 -26.41
CA SER A 8 -60.16 22.20 -26.25
C SER A 8 -58.84 22.75 -25.71
N ILE A 9 -58.51 22.39 -24.46
CA ILE A 9 -57.21 22.69 -23.85
C ILE A 9 -56.19 21.68 -24.29
N LEU A 10 -55.22 22.12 -25.11
CA LEU A 10 -54.07 21.33 -25.56
C LEU A 10 -53.01 21.39 -24.44
N ALA A 11 -52.87 20.31 -23.67
CA ALA A 11 -51.83 20.19 -22.68
C ALA A 11 -50.50 19.86 -23.38
N ALA A 12 -49.58 20.82 -23.44
CA ALA A 12 -48.23 20.63 -23.92
C ALA A 12 -47.41 19.91 -22.83
N VAL A 13 -47.12 18.63 -23.02
CA VAL A 13 -46.18 17.86 -22.21
C VAL A 13 -44.77 18.31 -22.60
N ILE A 14 -44.14 19.15 -21.77
CA ILE A 14 -42.73 19.47 -21.91
C ILE A 14 -41.93 18.29 -21.33
N LEU A 15 -41.45 17.42 -22.24
CA LEU A 15 -40.42 16.46 -21.90
C LEU A 15 -39.12 17.23 -21.60
N GLY A 16 -38.86 17.49 -20.33
CA GLY A 16 -37.57 17.98 -19.85
C GLY A 16 -36.52 16.91 -20.09
N ALA A 17 -35.79 17.00 -21.19
CA ALA A 17 -34.55 16.27 -21.37
C ALA A 17 -33.54 16.80 -20.33
N GLY A 18 -33.47 16.10 -19.21
CA GLY A 18 -32.39 16.31 -18.23
C GLY A 18 -31.08 16.01 -18.91
N SER A 19 -30.40 17.05 -19.38
CA SER A 19 -28.98 16.96 -19.75
C SER A 19 -28.21 16.57 -18.51
N THR A 20 -27.89 15.29 -18.35
CA THR A 20 -26.82 14.87 -17.44
C THR A 20 -25.55 15.53 -17.98
N LEU A 21 -25.17 16.66 -17.40
CA LEU A 21 -23.85 17.23 -17.61
C LEU A 21 -22.85 16.11 -17.30
N ALA A 22 -22.28 15.53 -18.36
CA ALA A 22 -21.13 14.66 -18.21
C ALA A 22 -20.06 15.51 -17.49
N GLN A 23 -19.79 15.20 -16.23
CA GLN A 23 -18.78 15.90 -15.48
C GLN A 23 -17.47 15.70 -16.23
N ASP A 24 -16.85 16.81 -16.69
CA ASP A 24 -15.60 16.75 -17.42
C ASP A 24 -14.55 16.01 -16.59
N LEU A 25 -14.01 14.93 -17.16
CA LEU A 25 -12.96 14.15 -16.51
C LEU A 25 -11.74 15.04 -16.27
N THR A 26 -11.19 14.95 -15.07
CA THR A 26 -10.00 15.68 -14.66
C THR A 26 -8.96 14.72 -14.09
N GLY A 27 -7.76 15.21 -13.83
CA GLY A 27 -6.73 14.47 -13.11
C GLY A 27 -6.33 13.16 -13.79
N THR A 28 -6.12 12.14 -12.98
CA THR A 28 -5.67 10.82 -13.41
C THR A 28 -6.70 10.11 -14.29
N LEU A 29 -8.00 10.23 -13.99
CA LEU A 29 -9.05 9.64 -14.84
C LEU A 29 -9.02 10.20 -16.26
N LYS A 30 -8.83 11.52 -16.41
CA LYS A 30 -8.68 12.15 -17.74
C LYS A 30 -7.44 11.63 -18.46
N LYS A 31 -6.29 11.62 -17.79
CA LYS A 31 -5.04 11.06 -18.34
C LYS A 31 -5.25 9.64 -18.85
N ILE A 32 -5.85 8.76 -18.03
CA ILE A 32 -6.09 7.35 -18.40
C ILE A 32 -7.06 7.27 -19.58
N LYS A 33 -8.12 8.07 -19.59
CA LYS A 33 -9.08 8.10 -20.72
C LYS A 33 -8.42 8.50 -22.02
N ASP A 34 -7.56 9.51 -21.99
CA ASP A 34 -6.90 10.07 -23.17
C ASP A 34 -5.79 9.14 -23.71
N THR A 35 -5.08 8.44 -22.80
CA THR A 35 -3.93 7.59 -23.18
C THR A 35 -4.24 6.11 -23.31
N GLY A 36 -5.37 5.66 -22.77
CA GLY A 36 -5.69 4.23 -22.65
C GLY A 36 -4.75 3.43 -21.76
N THR A 37 -4.00 4.11 -20.87
CA THR A 37 -2.95 3.49 -20.05
C THR A 37 -3.05 3.90 -18.59
N ILE A 38 -2.89 2.92 -17.66
CA ILE A 38 -2.65 3.15 -16.23
C ILE A 38 -1.25 2.67 -15.87
N THR A 39 -0.50 3.45 -15.08
CA THR A 39 0.85 3.10 -14.65
C THR A 39 0.86 2.71 -13.17
N LEU A 40 1.19 1.44 -12.88
CA LEU A 40 1.31 0.90 -11.54
C LEU A 40 2.78 0.88 -11.10
N GLY A 41 3.09 1.58 -10.04
CA GLY A 41 4.38 1.49 -9.36
C GLY A 41 4.45 0.22 -8.51
N HIS A 42 5.46 -0.61 -8.74
CA HIS A 42 5.64 -1.86 -8.02
C HIS A 42 6.97 -1.92 -7.28
N ARG A 43 7.06 -2.78 -6.27
CA ARG A 43 8.29 -3.10 -5.56
C ARG A 43 8.87 -4.41 -6.10
N GLU A 44 10.17 -4.60 -5.87
CA GLU A 44 10.90 -5.77 -6.34
C GLU A 44 11.07 -6.85 -5.27
N THR A 45 11.08 -6.47 -3.99
CA THR A 45 11.40 -7.37 -2.86
C THR A 45 10.49 -7.19 -1.63
N SER A 46 9.32 -6.56 -1.77
CA SER A 46 8.37 -6.34 -0.66
C SER A 46 7.40 -7.52 -0.51
N VAL A 47 7.90 -8.71 -0.17
CA VAL A 47 7.06 -9.90 0.07
C VAL A 47 6.22 -9.71 1.33
N PRO A 48 4.89 -9.99 1.31
CA PRO A 48 4.09 -10.55 0.22
C PRO A 48 3.30 -9.48 -0.59
N PHE A 49 3.64 -8.19 -0.49
CA PHE A 49 2.84 -7.09 -1.05
C PHE A 49 3.08 -6.84 -2.54
N SER A 50 4.35 -6.78 -2.95
CA SER A 50 4.76 -6.51 -4.34
C SER A 50 6.21 -6.98 -4.54
N TYR A 51 6.41 -7.98 -5.39
CA TYR A 51 7.71 -8.59 -5.59
C TYR A 51 7.74 -9.46 -6.84
N TYR A 52 8.94 -9.87 -7.30
CA TYR A 52 9.09 -10.79 -8.41
C TYR A 52 8.90 -12.25 -7.97
N ASP A 53 8.08 -13.00 -8.71
CA ASP A 53 7.97 -14.46 -8.58
C ASP A 53 9.14 -15.18 -9.32
N ASP A 54 9.09 -16.51 -9.39
CA ASP A 54 10.07 -17.36 -10.10
C ASP A 54 10.02 -17.19 -11.63
N LYS A 55 8.94 -16.64 -12.17
CA LYS A 55 8.76 -16.34 -13.60
C LYS A 55 9.07 -14.88 -13.94
N GLN A 56 9.67 -14.15 -13.00
CA GLN A 56 9.95 -12.72 -13.14
C GLN A 56 8.67 -11.87 -13.37
N GLN A 57 7.53 -12.34 -12.87
CA GLN A 57 6.29 -11.58 -12.89
C GLN A 57 6.13 -10.84 -11.57
N ILE A 58 5.58 -9.65 -11.64
CA ILE A 58 5.27 -8.86 -10.44
C ILE A 58 3.96 -9.38 -9.86
N VAL A 59 4.03 -9.86 -8.63
CA VAL A 59 2.91 -10.42 -7.88
C VAL A 59 2.86 -9.85 -6.46
N GLY A 60 1.76 -10.06 -5.77
CA GLY A 60 1.63 -9.71 -4.37
C GLY A 60 0.24 -9.22 -3.96
N TYR A 61 0.04 -9.12 -2.66
CA TYR A 61 -1.23 -8.69 -2.06
C TYR A 61 -1.67 -7.30 -2.54
N ALA A 62 -0.75 -6.33 -2.54
CA ALA A 62 -1.04 -4.98 -3.00
C ALA A 62 -1.22 -4.92 -4.52
N MET A 63 -0.56 -5.80 -5.28
CA MET A 63 -0.77 -5.91 -6.72
C MET A 63 -2.16 -6.43 -7.04
N ASP A 64 -2.65 -7.47 -6.33
CA ASP A 64 -4.02 -7.97 -6.51
C ASP A 64 -5.06 -6.85 -6.27
N LEU A 65 -4.87 -6.03 -5.22
CA LEU A 65 -5.74 -4.88 -4.95
C LEU A 65 -5.66 -3.82 -6.06
N CYS A 66 -4.47 -3.53 -6.57
CA CYS A 66 -4.30 -2.58 -7.67
C CYS A 66 -4.95 -3.06 -8.97
N TYR A 67 -4.94 -4.36 -9.25
CA TYR A 67 -5.65 -4.92 -10.42
C TYR A 67 -7.17 -4.81 -10.26
N LEU A 68 -7.73 -4.97 -9.06
CA LEU A 68 -9.15 -4.67 -8.82
C LEU A 68 -9.49 -3.19 -9.08
N ILE A 69 -8.58 -2.29 -8.70
CA ILE A 69 -8.73 -0.85 -8.97
C ILE A 69 -8.64 -0.59 -10.48
N GLU A 70 -7.71 -1.22 -11.19
CA GLU A 70 -7.57 -1.12 -12.65
C GLU A 70 -8.87 -1.53 -13.37
N ASP A 71 -9.45 -2.67 -13.01
CA ASP A 71 -10.70 -3.16 -13.56
C ASP A 71 -11.85 -2.16 -13.35
N ALA A 72 -11.94 -1.58 -12.16
CA ALA A 72 -12.94 -0.56 -11.84
C ALA A 72 -12.74 0.74 -12.62
N VAL A 73 -11.51 1.20 -12.76
CA VAL A 73 -11.18 2.39 -13.58
C VAL A 73 -11.52 2.16 -15.05
N LYS A 74 -11.21 0.98 -15.59
CA LYS A 74 -11.58 0.58 -16.95
C LYS A 74 -13.10 0.62 -17.15
N SER A 75 -13.85 0.10 -16.17
CA SER A 75 -15.33 0.10 -16.19
C SER A 75 -15.88 1.52 -16.09
N GLU A 76 -15.41 2.34 -15.15
CA GLU A 76 -15.83 3.73 -14.93
C GLU A 76 -15.64 4.57 -16.19
N LEU A 77 -14.49 4.41 -16.85
CA LEU A 77 -14.15 5.12 -18.08
C LEU A 77 -14.77 4.51 -19.33
N LYS A 78 -15.49 3.39 -19.20
CA LYS A 78 -16.09 2.63 -20.33
C LYS A 78 -15.06 2.40 -21.44
N LEU A 79 -13.87 1.94 -21.06
CA LEU A 79 -12.81 1.62 -22.00
C LEU A 79 -12.94 0.16 -22.47
N PRO A 80 -12.84 -0.12 -23.77
CA PRO A 80 -12.84 -1.50 -24.26
C PRO A 80 -11.58 -2.26 -23.82
N LYS A 81 -10.47 -1.52 -23.66
CA LYS A 81 -9.18 -2.02 -23.20
C LYS A 81 -8.49 -0.94 -22.37
N LEU A 82 -7.81 -1.36 -21.32
CA LEU A 82 -6.89 -0.54 -20.53
C LEU A 82 -5.53 -1.24 -20.52
N GLU A 83 -4.49 -0.52 -20.91
CA GLU A 83 -3.11 -1.03 -20.85
C GLU A 83 -2.53 -0.75 -19.46
N VAL A 84 -2.01 -1.78 -18.81
CA VAL A 84 -1.27 -1.64 -17.53
C VAL A 84 0.21 -1.54 -17.82
N LYS A 85 0.84 -0.43 -17.44
CA LYS A 85 2.29 -0.26 -17.43
C LYS A 85 2.82 -0.45 -16.01
N LEU A 86 3.86 -1.29 -15.87
CA LEU A 86 4.53 -1.53 -14.61
C LEU A 86 5.79 -0.66 -14.53
N ASN A 87 5.97 0.05 -13.40
CA ASN A 87 7.12 0.93 -13.16
C ASN A 87 7.76 0.54 -11.82
N PRO A 88 9.02 0.06 -11.80
CA PRO A 88 9.70 -0.26 -10.55
C PRO A 88 9.96 1.01 -9.72
N VAL A 89 9.65 0.94 -8.43
CA VAL A 89 9.87 2.03 -7.48
C VAL A 89 10.56 1.53 -6.22
N THR A 90 11.44 2.35 -5.66
CA THR A 90 12.05 2.13 -4.35
C THR A 90 11.28 2.91 -3.27
N SER A 91 11.59 2.68 -2.00
CA SER A 91 11.00 3.47 -0.91
C SER A 91 11.34 4.97 -1.00
N ALA A 92 12.47 5.33 -1.62
CA ALA A 92 12.90 6.72 -1.80
C ALA A 92 12.25 7.39 -3.02
N THR A 93 11.93 6.64 -4.09
CA THR A 93 11.45 7.21 -5.37
C THR A 93 9.94 7.23 -5.51
N ARG A 94 9.20 6.36 -4.79
CA ARG A 94 7.75 6.18 -4.95
C ARG A 94 6.93 7.47 -4.75
N ILE A 95 7.22 8.25 -3.69
CA ILE A 95 6.46 9.50 -3.42
C ILE A 95 6.66 10.55 -4.53
N PRO A 96 7.90 10.90 -4.93
CA PRO A 96 8.11 11.80 -6.06
C PRO A 96 7.44 11.34 -7.37
N LEU A 97 7.46 10.03 -7.68
CA LEU A 97 6.89 9.49 -8.92
C LEU A 97 5.35 9.53 -8.92
N ILE A 98 4.70 9.36 -7.77
CA ILE A 98 3.26 9.59 -7.61
C ILE A 98 2.93 11.08 -7.69
N ALA A 99 3.67 11.93 -6.97
CA ALA A 99 3.39 13.36 -6.90
C ALA A 99 3.47 14.04 -8.28
N ASN A 100 4.42 13.63 -9.12
CA ASN A 100 4.59 14.19 -10.47
C ASN A 100 3.73 13.50 -11.56
N GLY A 101 2.95 12.45 -11.20
CA GLY A 101 2.05 11.74 -12.11
C GLY A 101 2.74 10.76 -13.08
N THR A 102 4.02 10.43 -12.88
CA THR A 102 4.72 9.35 -13.63
C THR A 102 4.10 7.99 -13.31
N VAL A 103 3.72 7.79 -12.05
CA VAL A 103 3.01 6.60 -11.55
C VAL A 103 1.62 7.04 -11.09
N ASP A 104 0.58 6.27 -11.43
CA ASP A 104 -0.80 6.57 -11.06
C ASP A 104 -1.19 5.96 -9.71
N LEU A 105 -0.74 4.72 -9.44
CA LEU A 105 -0.92 4.00 -8.17
C LEU A 105 0.40 3.36 -7.75
N GLU A 106 0.79 3.48 -6.48
CA GLU A 106 1.92 2.71 -5.94
C GLU A 106 1.39 1.51 -5.15
N CYS A 107 1.64 0.32 -5.69
CA CYS A 107 1.11 -0.96 -5.25
C CYS A 107 2.14 -1.69 -4.38
N GLY A 108 2.39 -1.19 -3.18
CA GLY A 108 3.45 -1.71 -2.32
C GLY A 108 3.08 -1.79 -0.85
N SER A 109 4.09 -1.62 -0.01
CA SER A 109 4.02 -1.63 1.45
C SER A 109 4.31 -0.23 2.00
N THR A 110 3.42 0.72 1.70
CA THR A 110 3.67 2.13 2.06
C THR A 110 2.84 2.56 3.24
N THR A 111 3.51 2.90 4.33
CA THR A 111 2.88 3.51 5.50
C THR A 111 2.21 4.82 5.14
N ASN A 112 0.93 4.91 5.42
CA ASN A 112 0.16 6.13 5.41
C ASN A 112 0.43 6.90 6.72
N ASN A 113 0.85 8.16 6.63
CA ASN A 113 0.96 9.05 7.77
C ASN A 113 0.68 10.50 7.36
N LEU A 114 0.42 11.36 8.36
CA LEU A 114 0.06 12.76 8.15
C LEU A 114 1.12 13.56 7.38
N GLU A 115 2.40 13.21 7.53
CA GLU A 115 3.50 13.90 6.81
C GLU A 115 3.48 13.55 5.30
N ARG A 116 3.27 12.28 4.98
CA ARG A 116 3.16 11.82 3.58
C ARG A 116 1.89 12.32 2.91
N GLN A 117 0.80 12.45 3.66
CA GLN A 117 -0.47 13.01 3.14
C GLN A 117 -0.36 14.48 2.70
N LYS A 118 0.68 15.20 3.12
CA LYS A 118 0.98 16.53 2.58
C LYS A 118 1.50 16.49 1.13
N GLN A 119 1.96 15.35 0.65
CA GLN A 119 2.60 15.18 -0.66
C GLN A 119 1.79 14.31 -1.62
N VAL A 120 1.13 13.27 -1.11
CA VAL A 120 0.35 12.28 -1.85
C VAL A 120 -0.93 11.95 -1.11
N SER A 121 -1.89 11.30 -1.79
CA SER A 121 -3.06 10.70 -1.16
C SER A 121 -2.86 9.20 -1.00
N PHE A 122 -3.67 8.60 -0.13
CA PHE A 122 -3.70 7.16 0.11
C PHE A 122 -5.11 6.62 -0.04
N THR A 123 -5.22 5.35 -0.40
CA THR A 123 -6.47 4.60 -0.31
C THR A 123 -6.84 4.39 1.15
N ILE A 124 -8.05 3.89 1.37
CA ILE A 124 -8.40 3.20 2.60
C ILE A 124 -7.28 2.19 2.93
N THR A 125 -6.91 2.15 4.22
CA THR A 125 -5.84 1.27 4.74
C THR A 125 -6.12 -0.18 4.38
N HIS A 126 -5.14 -0.85 3.77
CA HIS A 126 -5.26 -2.25 3.33
C HIS A 126 -4.46 -3.26 4.17
N PHE A 127 -3.64 -2.77 5.10
CA PHE A 127 -2.89 -3.59 6.05
C PHE A 127 -2.46 -2.75 7.25
N VAL A 128 -2.24 -3.37 8.41
CA VAL A 128 -1.68 -2.71 9.60
C VAL A 128 -0.58 -3.58 10.16
N THR A 129 0.61 -3.02 10.28
CA THR A 129 1.85 -3.65 10.75
C THR A 129 2.52 -2.79 11.82
N SER A 130 3.69 -3.18 12.27
CA SER A 130 4.47 -2.46 13.28
C SER A 130 5.94 -2.39 12.89
N ASN A 131 6.59 -1.26 13.16
CA ASN A 131 8.03 -1.15 13.02
C ASN A 131 8.72 -1.94 14.16
N ARG A 132 9.67 -2.82 13.78
CA ARG A 132 10.45 -3.66 14.69
C ARG A 132 11.90 -3.75 14.19
N PHE A 133 12.72 -4.55 14.83
CA PHE A 133 14.00 -4.94 14.26
C PHE A 133 14.19 -6.46 14.26
N MET A 134 14.93 -6.95 13.29
CA MET A 134 15.37 -8.34 13.17
C MET A 134 16.88 -8.41 13.39
N SER A 135 17.34 -9.44 14.10
CA SER A 135 18.75 -9.74 14.29
C SER A 135 19.01 -11.25 14.25
N LYS A 136 20.28 -11.66 14.23
CA LYS A 136 20.63 -13.05 14.51
C LYS A 136 20.38 -13.35 16.00
N LYS A 137 19.82 -14.51 16.32
CA LYS A 137 19.61 -14.95 17.73
C LYS A 137 20.90 -14.92 18.55
N ALA A 138 22.01 -15.32 17.94
CA ALA A 138 23.33 -15.32 18.57
C ALA A 138 23.81 -13.89 18.98
N ALA A 139 23.18 -12.83 18.47
CA ALA A 139 23.53 -11.47 18.85
C ALA A 139 22.85 -11.03 20.17
N HIS A 140 21.86 -11.80 20.66
CA HIS A 140 21.12 -11.56 21.92
C HIS A 140 20.53 -10.13 22.02
N LEU A 141 19.98 -9.59 20.92
CA LEU A 141 19.35 -8.28 20.85
C LEU A 141 17.85 -8.44 21.02
N ASN A 142 17.28 -7.96 22.11
CA ASN A 142 15.88 -8.10 22.46
C ASN A 142 15.14 -6.76 22.49
N THR A 143 15.80 -5.71 22.95
CA THR A 143 15.26 -4.36 23.09
C THR A 143 16.02 -3.37 22.19
N VAL A 144 15.46 -2.20 21.98
CA VAL A 144 16.13 -1.14 21.21
C VAL A 144 17.41 -0.64 21.91
N GLU A 145 17.47 -0.72 23.22
CA GLU A 145 18.64 -0.38 24.04
C GLU A 145 19.83 -1.31 23.78
N ASP A 146 19.59 -2.58 23.45
CA ASP A 146 20.65 -3.57 23.12
C ASP A 146 21.36 -3.21 21.80
N LEU A 147 20.77 -2.33 20.99
CA LEU A 147 21.37 -1.84 19.76
C LEU A 147 22.49 -0.80 20.01
N ARG A 148 22.66 -0.32 21.24
CA ARG A 148 23.64 0.74 21.59
C ARG A 148 25.03 0.45 21.03
N GLY A 149 25.60 1.45 20.33
CA GLY A 149 26.93 1.39 19.72
C GLY A 149 27.05 0.45 18.51
N LYS A 150 25.95 -0.14 18.05
CA LYS A 150 25.98 -1.11 16.94
C LYS A 150 25.75 -0.45 15.58
N THR A 151 26.23 -1.13 14.55
CA THR A 151 25.85 -0.83 13.17
C THR A 151 24.54 -1.55 12.90
N ILE A 152 23.53 -0.80 12.48
CA ILE A 152 22.22 -1.31 12.06
C ILE A 152 21.91 -0.87 10.62
N VAL A 153 20.92 -1.50 9.99
CA VAL A 153 20.45 -1.11 8.66
C VAL A 153 18.96 -0.80 8.69
N SER A 154 18.53 0.14 7.87
CA SER A 154 17.13 0.35 7.49
C SER A 154 17.06 0.83 6.04
N LEU A 155 15.86 1.01 5.46
CA LEU A 155 15.74 1.43 4.08
C LEU A 155 15.62 2.95 3.95
N SER A 156 16.36 3.49 2.99
CA SER A 156 16.25 4.90 2.60
C SER A 156 14.80 5.25 2.18
N GLY A 157 14.28 6.37 2.66
CA GLY A 157 12.92 6.85 2.32
C GLY A 157 11.78 6.19 3.09
N THR A 158 12.07 5.37 4.11
CA THR A 158 11.06 4.75 4.98
C THR A 158 10.78 5.56 6.25
N THR A 159 9.63 5.30 6.87
CA THR A 159 9.32 5.75 8.23
C THR A 159 10.27 5.11 9.25
N ASN A 160 10.65 3.86 9.03
CA ASN A 160 11.52 3.08 9.91
C ASN A 160 12.88 3.73 10.11
N ILE A 161 13.56 4.17 9.02
CA ILE A 161 14.86 4.84 9.15
C ILE A 161 14.73 6.18 9.88
N LYS A 162 13.66 6.94 9.63
CA LYS A 162 13.41 8.20 10.35
C LYS A 162 13.23 7.95 11.85
N GLN A 163 12.37 7.01 12.21
CA GLN A 163 12.08 6.67 13.60
C GLN A 163 13.32 6.18 14.35
N ILE A 164 14.12 5.30 13.73
CA ILE A 164 15.32 4.82 14.45
C ILE A 164 16.38 5.90 14.59
N ILE A 165 16.45 6.87 13.67
CA ILE A 165 17.31 8.06 13.82
C ILE A 165 16.82 8.91 15.01
N GLU A 166 15.51 9.12 15.12
CA GLU A 166 14.91 9.88 16.24
C GLU A 166 15.13 9.17 17.58
N ILE A 167 14.89 7.86 17.66
CA ILE A 167 15.12 7.04 18.84
C ILE A 167 16.60 7.06 19.22
N ASN A 168 17.51 6.96 18.24
CA ASN A 168 18.95 7.05 18.46
C ASN A 168 19.34 8.37 19.13
N ALA A 169 18.80 9.48 18.65
CA ALA A 169 19.06 10.81 19.22
C ALA A 169 18.48 10.94 20.64
N GLN A 170 17.22 10.55 20.83
CA GLN A 170 16.50 10.68 22.11
C GLN A 170 17.13 9.82 23.22
N LYS A 171 17.57 8.60 22.89
CA LYS A 171 18.11 7.63 23.86
C LYS A 171 19.65 7.62 23.90
N GLY A 172 20.32 8.42 23.07
CA GLY A 172 21.78 8.48 22.98
C GLY A 172 22.41 7.10 22.67
N LEU A 173 21.84 6.36 21.71
CA LEU A 173 22.25 4.98 21.43
C LEU A 173 23.57 4.86 20.66
N ASN A 174 24.08 5.94 20.07
CA ASN A 174 25.31 5.95 19.26
C ASN A 174 25.30 4.90 18.15
N LEU A 175 24.17 4.77 17.45
CA LEU A 175 24.02 3.84 16.34
C LEU A 175 24.79 4.32 15.11
N ASN A 176 25.46 3.39 14.41
CA ASN A 176 25.89 3.60 13.03
C ASN A 176 24.77 3.07 12.12
N ILE A 177 24.04 3.97 11.44
CA ILE A 177 22.85 3.62 10.66
C ILE A 177 23.19 3.55 9.17
N LEU A 178 23.14 2.36 8.59
CA LEU A 178 23.31 2.12 7.17
C LEU A 178 21.95 2.23 6.46
N ALA A 179 21.96 2.79 5.25
CA ALA A 179 20.78 2.91 4.41
C ALA A 179 20.89 1.92 3.23
N ALA A 180 19.96 0.95 3.17
CA ALA A 180 19.79 0.06 2.03
C ALA A 180 18.72 0.60 1.07
N LYS A 181 18.69 0.12 -0.17
CA LYS A 181 17.66 0.48 -1.17
C LYS A 181 16.46 -0.45 -1.11
N GLU A 182 16.72 -1.77 -0.94
CA GLU A 182 15.70 -2.81 -1.00
C GLU A 182 15.77 -3.74 0.22
N HIS A 183 14.64 -4.42 0.50
CA HIS A 183 14.49 -5.28 1.68
C HIS A 183 15.49 -6.44 1.67
N ALA A 184 15.70 -7.08 0.51
CA ALA A 184 16.65 -8.17 0.39
C ALA A 184 18.11 -7.72 0.68
N GLU A 185 18.46 -6.49 0.28
CA GLU A 185 19.77 -5.91 0.60
C GLU A 185 19.93 -5.69 2.12
N GLY A 186 18.91 -5.10 2.77
CA GLY A 186 18.93 -4.91 4.22
C GLY A 186 19.07 -6.23 4.99
N PHE A 187 18.33 -7.26 4.57
CA PHE A 187 18.44 -8.59 5.14
C PHE A 187 19.84 -9.18 4.96
N LEU A 188 20.40 -9.10 3.74
CA LEU A 188 21.75 -9.60 3.42
C LEU A 188 22.83 -8.93 4.29
N MET A 189 22.69 -7.65 4.63
CA MET A 189 23.63 -6.98 5.52
C MET A 189 23.65 -7.60 6.91
N VAL A 190 22.51 -8.07 7.44
CA VAL A 190 22.46 -8.80 8.71
C VAL A 190 22.97 -10.23 8.55
N GLU A 191 22.58 -10.91 7.48
CA GLU A 191 23.02 -12.28 7.17
C GLU A 191 24.55 -12.37 7.08
N THR A 192 25.20 -11.40 6.45
CA THR A 192 26.68 -11.34 6.30
C THR A 192 27.41 -10.72 7.48
N GLY A 193 26.70 -10.23 8.51
CA GLY A 193 27.28 -9.58 9.68
C GLY A 193 27.76 -8.13 9.45
N ARG A 194 27.41 -7.52 8.30
CA ARG A 194 27.69 -6.11 8.02
C ARG A 194 26.86 -5.17 8.90
N ALA A 195 25.67 -5.60 9.30
CA ALA A 195 24.81 -4.94 10.28
C ALA A 195 24.40 -5.93 11.38
N ALA A 196 24.26 -5.46 12.62
CA ALA A 196 23.81 -6.27 13.75
C ALA A 196 22.29 -6.48 13.73
N ALA A 197 21.54 -5.51 13.22
CA ALA A 197 20.07 -5.58 13.11
C ALA A 197 19.56 -4.85 11.87
N PHE A 198 18.37 -5.26 11.41
CA PHE A 198 17.59 -4.60 10.35
C PHE A 198 16.28 -4.07 10.94
N VAL A 199 16.10 -2.75 10.92
CA VAL A 199 14.91 -2.05 11.42
C VAL A 199 13.94 -1.86 10.27
N MET A 200 12.77 -2.50 10.34
CA MET A 200 11.74 -2.52 9.29
C MET A 200 10.40 -3.01 9.86
N ASP A 201 9.35 -2.91 9.06
CA ASP A 201 8.03 -3.42 9.41
C ASP A 201 8.04 -4.94 9.59
N ASP A 202 7.43 -5.40 10.65
CA ASP A 202 7.50 -6.80 11.11
C ASP A 202 7.05 -7.80 10.05
N ILE A 203 5.99 -7.53 9.32
CA ILE A 203 5.50 -8.41 8.25
C ILE A 203 6.56 -8.63 7.15
N LEU A 204 7.32 -7.58 6.81
CA LEU A 204 8.40 -7.67 5.83
C LEU A 204 9.61 -8.44 6.41
N LEU A 205 9.92 -8.22 7.69
CA LEU A 205 10.95 -8.99 8.40
C LEU A 205 10.57 -10.47 8.50
N TYR A 206 9.32 -10.80 8.88
CA TYR A 206 8.83 -12.18 8.90
C TYR A 206 8.97 -12.86 7.55
N SER A 207 8.61 -12.17 6.48
CA SER A 207 8.70 -12.70 5.12
C SER A 207 10.14 -12.99 4.69
N LEU A 208 11.07 -12.09 5.01
CA LEU A 208 12.51 -12.27 4.73
C LEU A 208 13.10 -13.43 5.52
N VAL A 209 12.79 -13.50 6.82
CA VAL A 209 13.23 -14.59 7.69
C VAL A 209 12.69 -15.93 7.19
N ALA A 210 11.38 -16.02 6.91
CA ALA A 210 10.75 -17.24 6.40
C ALA A 210 11.34 -17.69 5.06
N GLY A 211 11.76 -16.74 4.21
CA GLY A 211 12.41 -16.99 2.93
C GLY A 211 13.89 -17.31 2.98
N SER A 212 14.53 -17.19 4.15
CA SER A 212 15.96 -17.43 4.35
C SER A 212 16.32 -18.92 4.36
N LYS A 213 17.63 -19.22 4.27
CA LYS A 213 18.12 -20.61 4.37
C LYS A 213 17.99 -21.20 5.77
N SER A 214 18.02 -20.36 6.81
CA SER A 214 18.04 -20.74 8.22
C SER A 214 17.11 -19.84 9.05
N PRO A 215 15.78 -19.92 8.88
CA PRO A 215 14.84 -19.05 9.60
C PRO A 215 15.00 -19.09 11.12
N GLN A 216 15.39 -20.24 11.66
CA GLN A 216 15.59 -20.48 13.10
C GLN A 216 16.74 -19.64 13.70
N ASP A 217 17.64 -19.10 12.87
CA ASP A 217 18.82 -18.33 13.33
C ASP A 217 18.49 -16.85 13.59
N TYR A 218 17.30 -16.42 13.23
CA TYR A 218 16.86 -15.02 13.37
C TYR A 218 15.78 -14.86 14.43
N VAL A 219 15.73 -13.66 14.98
CA VAL A 219 14.68 -13.20 15.90
C VAL A 219 14.23 -11.80 15.51
N ILE A 220 12.94 -11.56 15.65
CA ILE A 220 12.33 -10.23 15.51
C ILE A 220 11.97 -9.75 16.90
N SER A 221 12.29 -8.48 17.22
CA SER A 221 12.05 -7.89 18.54
C SER A 221 10.55 -7.99 18.92
N ALA A 222 10.29 -8.23 20.21
CA ALA A 222 8.93 -8.31 20.72
C ALA A 222 8.24 -6.94 20.75
N ASP A 223 8.99 -5.89 21.07
CA ASP A 223 8.46 -4.54 21.20
C ASP A 223 8.33 -3.87 19.83
N ALA A 224 7.15 -3.29 19.59
CA ALA A 224 6.89 -2.45 18.44
C ALA A 224 7.40 -1.02 18.70
N LEU A 225 8.09 -0.44 17.71
CA LEU A 225 8.55 0.94 17.75
C LEU A 225 7.47 1.92 17.30
N SER A 226 6.53 1.46 16.45
CA SER A 226 5.37 2.22 15.98
C SER A 226 4.31 1.31 15.38
N VAL A 227 3.12 1.88 15.09
CA VAL A 227 2.07 1.29 14.26
C VAL A 227 2.15 1.88 12.85
N GLU A 228 2.12 1.02 11.83
CA GLU A 228 2.33 1.38 10.44
C GLU A 228 1.12 0.94 9.57
N PRO A 229 0.10 1.80 9.39
CA PRO A 229 -1.01 1.49 8.48
C PRO A 229 -0.57 1.66 7.03
N TYR A 230 -0.79 0.66 6.18
CA TYR A 230 -0.45 0.70 4.76
C TYR A 230 -1.62 1.15 3.89
N GLY A 231 -1.33 2.03 2.93
CA GLY A 231 -2.24 2.43 1.87
C GLY A 231 -1.55 2.40 0.51
N ILE A 232 -2.31 2.13 -0.55
CA ILE A 232 -1.87 2.35 -1.93
C ILE A 232 -1.83 3.87 -2.14
N MET A 233 -0.71 4.39 -2.65
CA MET A 233 -0.60 5.82 -2.92
C MET A 233 -1.16 6.17 -4.28
N LEU A 234 -1.75 7.36 -4.35
CA LEU A 234 -2.19 8.04 -5.56
C LEU A 234 -1.86 9.53 -5.44
N ARG A 235 -1.99 10.26 -6.57
CA ARG A 235 -1.69 11.69 -6.59
C ARG A 235 -2.60 12.45 -5.63
N ARG A 236 -2.03 13.42 -4.93
CA ARG A 236 -2.76 14.34 -4.07
C ARG A 236 -3.71 15.22 -4.89
N ASP A 237 -4.79 15.66 -4.26
CA ASP A 237 -5.77 16.59 -4.82
C ASP A 237 -6.47 16.07 -6.10
N ASP A 238 -6.57 14.75 -6.26
CA ASP A 238 -7.26 14.06 -7.34
C ASP A 238 -8.52 13.35 -6.80
N ALA A 239 -9.46 14.15 -6.33
CA ALA A 239 -10.69 13.65 -5.68
C ALA A 239 -11.52 12.70 -6.55
N PRO A 240 -11.70 12.93 -7.88
CA PRO A 240 -12.43 12.00 -8.73
C PRO A 240 -11.78 10.61 -8.80
N PHE A 241 -10.45 10.55 -8.95
CA PHE A 241 -9.73 9.28 -8.99
C PHE A 241 -9.75 8.59 -7.63
N LYS A 242 -9.49 9.33 -6.54
CA LYS A 242 -9.56 8.80 -5.17
C LYS A 242 -10.94 8.20 -4.87
N LYS A 243 -12.02 8.84 -5.29
CA LYS A 243 -13.39 8.32 -5.10
C LYS A 243 -13.58 6.95 -5.73
N VAL A 244 -13.13 6.74 -6.97
CA VAL A 244 -13.20 5.44 -7.65
C VAL A 244 -12.39 4.39 -6.89
N VAL A 245 -11.16 4.73 -6.53
CA VAL A 245 -10.23 3.82 -5.85
C VAL A 245 -10.76 3.41 -4.46
N ASP A 246 -11.23 4.37 -3.66
CA ASP A 246 -11.77 4.09 -2.32
C ASP A 246 -13.06 3.27 -2.38
N GLN A 247 -13.90 3.49 -3.39
CA GLN A 247 -15.12 2.71 -3.58
C GLN A 247 -14.82 1.23 -3.82
N VAL A 248 -13.80 0.93 -4.61
CA VAL A 248 -13.32 -0.45 -4.82
C VAL A 248 -12.87 -1.08 -3.51
N MET A 249 -12.10 -0.36 -2.71
CA MET A 249 -11.62 -0.86 -1.42
C MET A 249 -12.78 -1.13 -0.46
N ILE A 250 -13.75 -0.21 -0.37
CA ILE A 250 -14.96 -0.37 0.45
C ILE A 250 -15.77 -1.58 0.01
N GLU A 251 -15.98 -1.75 -1.30
CA GLU A 251 -16.72 -2.89 -1.84
C GLU A 251 -16.00 -4.22 -1.58
N THR A 252 -14.68 -4.25 -1.75
CA THR A 252 -13.85 -5.42 -1.46
C THR A 252 -13.97 -5.83 0.01
N TYR A 253 -14.11 -4.86 0.93
CA TYR A 253 -14.31 -5.13 2.35
C TYR A 253 -15.73 -5.58 2.65
N ARG A 254 -16.74 -4.88 2.14
CA ARG A 254 -18.16 -5.18 2.38
C ARG A 254 -18.60 -6.53 1.83
N SER A 255 -18.10 -6.90 0.65
CA SER A 255 -18.39 -8.21 0.05
C SER A 255 -17.65 -9.36 0.72
N GLY A 256 -16.66 -9.09 1.55
CA GLY A 256 -15.78 -10.09 2.14
C GLY A 256 -14.72 -10.63 1.19
N ALA A 257 -14.60 -10.10 -0.03
CA ALA A 257 -13.59 -10.53 -1.01
C ALA A 257 -12.16 -10.37 -0.48
N ILE A 258 -11.95 -9.38 0.38
CA ILE A 258 -10.65 -9.16 1.05
C ILE A 258 -10.16 -10.40 1.80
N ASN A 259 -11.05 -11.24 2.36
CA ASN A 259 -10.65 -12.44 3.09
C ASN A 259 -9.94 -13.45 2.17
N ALA A 260 -10.49 -13.68 0.98
CA ALA A 260 -9.88 -14.60 0.02
C ALA A 260 -8.51 -14.08 -0.50
N ILE A 261 -8.38 -12.76 -0.71
CA ILE A 261 -7.14 -12.12 -1.10
C ILE A 261 -6.12 -12.20 0.03
N TYR A 262 -6.54 -11.92 1.26
CA TYR A 262 -5.70 -12.04 2.45
C TYR A 262 -5.20 -13.48 2.65
N ASP A 263 -6.10 -14.45 2.60
CA ASP A 263 -5.76 -15.87 2.77
C ASP A 263 -4.74 -16.33 1.74
N LYS A 264 -4.88 -15.88 0.47
CA LYS A 264 -3.95 -16.20 -0.62
C LYS A 264 -2.51 -15.82 -0.26
N TRP A 265 -2.30 -14.64 0.34
CA TRP A 265 -0.97 -14.07 0.53
C TRP A 265 -0.37 -14.25 1.93
N PHE A 266 -1.20 -14.51 2.94
CA PHE A 266 -0.75 -14.59 4.33
C PHE A 266 -0.97 -15.94 5.00
N LEU A 267 -1.91 -16.77 4.48
CA LEU A 267 -2.29 -18.05 5.09
C LEU A 267 -2.09 -19.25 4.16
N LYS A 268 -1.66 -19.04 2.93
CA LYS A 268 -1.36 -20.10 1.96
C LYS A 268 0.09 -19.99 1.47
N PRO A 269 0.64 -21.07 0.86
CA PRO A 269 1.95 -21.03 0.23
C PRO A 269 1.98 -20.00 -0.91
N ILE A 270 2.98 -19.10 -0.89
CA ILE A 270 3.18 -18.04 -1.89
C ILE A 270 4.43 -18.28 -2.72
N PRO A 271 4.45 -17.84 -4.00
CA PRO A 271 5.66 -17.92 -4.82
C PRO A 271 6.77 -17.02 -4.24
N PRO A 272 8.05 -17.21 -4.66
CA PRO A 272 8.52 -18.31 -5.52
C PRO A 272 8.79 -19.60 -4.75
N LYS A 273 8.94 -19.56 -3.44
CA LYS A 273 9.45 -20.68 -2.62
C LYS A 273 8.34 -21.51 -1.95
N GLY A 274 7.08 -21.21 -2.17
CA GLY A 274 5.96 -21.88 -1.49
C GLY A 274 5.91 -21.62 0.02
N ILE A 275 6.38 -20.46 0.47
CA ILE A 275 6.40 -20.09 1.88
C ILE A 275 4.98 -19.78 2.31
N ASN A 276 4.53 -20.37 3.43
CA ASN A 276 3.33 -19.94 4.13
C ASN A 276 3.72 -19.08 5.33
N LEU A 277 3.31 -17.83 5.34
CA LEU A 277 3.64 -16.91 6.42
C LEU A 277 2.87 -17.21 7.72
N ASN A 278 1.70 -17.85 7.63
CA ASN A 278 0.81 -18.14 8.76
C ASN A 278 0.50 -16.91 9.61
N VAL A 279 0.32 -15.75 8.96
CA VAL A 279 0.01 -14.48 9.64
C VAL A 279 -1.50 -14.25 9.56
N PRO A 280 -2.25 -14.48 10.65
CA PRO A 280 -3.68 -14.19 10.67
C PRO A 280 -3.93 -12.69 10.65
N MET A 281 -5.09 -12.31 10.11
CA MET A 281 -5.52 -10.91 10.06
C MET A 281 -5.56 -10.30 11.46
N SER A 282 -4.83 -9.20 11.67
CA SER A 282 -4.73 -8.50 12.95
C SER A 282 -6.07 -7.91 13.41
N ALA A 283 -6.23 -7.69 14.72
CA ALA A 283 -7.41 -7.02 15.26
C ALA A 283 -7.54 -5.60 14.70
N ALA A 284 -6.44 -4.88 14.54
CA ALA A 284 -6.40 -3.55 13.96
C ALA A 284 -6.91 -3.55 12.51
N PHE A 285 -6.47 -4.50 11.67
CA PHE A 285 -6.96 -4.57 10.30
C PHE A 285 -8.42 -5.01 10.21
N LYS A 286 -8.87 -5.93 11.07
CA LYS A 286 -10.30 -6.29 11.17
C LYS A 286 -11.17 -5.09 11.52
N LYS A 287 -10.70 -4.20 12.40
CA LYS A 287 -11.35 -2.93 12.73
C LYS A 287 -11.48 -2.02 11.50
N VAL A 288 -10.40 -1.91 10.69
CA VAL A 288 -10.42 -1.16 9.43
C VAL A 288 -11.44 -1.74 8.44
N ILE A 289 -11.53 -3.05 8.30
CA ILE A 289 -12.52 -3.69 7.41
C ILE A 289 -13.95 -3.36 7.86
N ALA A 290 -14.21 -3.36 9.16
CA ALA A 290 -15.52 -3.04 9.72
C ALA A 290 -15.86 -1.53 9.63
N SER A 291 -14.85 -0.66 9.72
CA SER A 291 -14.96 0.80 9.64
C SER A 291 -13.83 1.37 8.79
N PRO A 292 -13.99 1.37 7.46
CA PRO A 292 -12.95 1.78 6.52
C PRO A 292 -12.45 3.20 6.78
N THR A 293 -11.11 3.35 6.83
CA THR A 293 -10.43 4.63 7.09
C THR A 293 -9.13 4.73 6.29
N ASP A 294 -8.79 5.94 5.87
CA ASP A 294 -7.50 6.33 5.29
C ASP A 294 -6.74 7.28 6.23
N SER A 295 -6.99 7.20 7.53
CA SER A 295 -6.32 8.05 8.51
C SER A 295 -4.80 7.82 8.49
N GLY A 296 -4.05 8.92 8.47
CA GLY A 296 -2.60 8.89 8.68
C GLY A 296 -2.19 8.98 10.16
N ASP A 297 -3.17 9.01 11.07
CA ASP A 297 -2.91 9.01 12.52
C ASP A 297 -2.87 7.57 13.04
N PRO A 298 -1.70 7.08 13.54
CA PRO A 298 -1.57 5.72 14.05
C PRO A 298 -2.47 5.42 15.26
N ALA A 299 -2.92 6.43 15.99
CA ALA A 299 -3.82 6.26 17.14
C ALA A 299 -5.23 5.76 16.76
N VAL A 300 -5.59 5.83 15.47
CA VAL A 300 -6.87 5.32 14.94
C VAL A 300 -6.90 3.79 14.89
N TYR A 301 -5.76 3.16 14.84
CA TYR A 301 -5.58 1.70 14.63
C TYR A 301 -5.24 0.92 15.94
#